data_884ee49f067408dfd3f25d0c4c96e278
#
_entry.id   884ee49f067408dfd3f25d0c4c96e278
#
_cell.length_a   1.000
_cell.length_b   1.000
_cell.length_c   1.000
_cell.angle_alpha   90.00
_cell.angle_beta   90.00
_cell.angle_gamma   90.00
#
_symmetry.space_group_name_H-M   'P 1'
#
loop_
_entity.id
_entity.type
_entity.pdbx_description
1 polymer ?
#
loop_
_entity_poly.entity_id
_entity_poly.type
_entity_poly.pdbx_seq_one_letter_code
_entity_poly.pdbx_strand_id
1 'polypeptide(L)'
;MKYNQPYDQPSSPNAPYVDGNPEAGIQGSIVPAASIEYPQREIVAAIQAAGLTGDNADLTQLLKMMKMMDVFNVFKAGVNGGSASQWSAAIPSLPTMPPPAGTTIWFKPNYASVAGGAVFSVNGSPFHPVVHGDLAPISVGDVVPTGWLLLFFDGTNWQIIAGASRQVGASAILQANVNWYVNGTTGNDTTLDGTSATVTSATVGPFKTIQRAANEVLKYNMNGYDQYIWVADGTYTGPVNFQALNGSGIVYVVGNPTSPQNVMVAPAVAGATPYECAFIQFDGTYHYSGFRLTTPALDGIAVTGGRAAASNLRFGACGRYHIGTGYSGSTLGLSQGTFTVESGANAIAHIGTILAGLSTFPAQTPAQWPALNILGPVTFSGAFIQTIQLGIAQMKYATMTGAANVTGPKYSASGNGVVDSIGSGASYFPGSTAGALATGGQYV
;
A
#
# COMPACT_ATOMS: atom_id res chain seq x y z
N MET A 1 -26.81 28.60 -35.76
CA MET A 1 -27.89 29.29 -36.58
C MET A 1 -27.44 30.67 -36.94
N LYS A 2 -27.72 31.15 -38.20
CA LYS A 2 -27.45 32.53 -38.63
C LYS A 2 -28.71 33.35 -38.41
N TYR A 3 -28.56 34.61 -38.01
CA TYR A 3 -29.69 35.54 -37.92
C TYR A 3 -30.32 35.78 -39.33
N ASN A 4 -31.62 35.75 -39.42
CA ASN A 4 -32.36 36.05 -40.62
C ASN A 4 -33.06 37.40 -40.44
N GLN A 5 -32.59 38.45 -41.19
CA GLN A 5 -33.19 39.80 -41.13
C GLN A 5 -34.60 39.82 -41.70
N PRO A 6 -35.37 40.84 -41.39
CA PRO A 6 -36.69 41.06 -42.03
C PRO A 6 -36.63 41.06 -43.56
N TYR A 7 -37.61 40.51 -44.19
CA TYR A 7 -37.65 40.36 -45.65
C TYR A 7 -37.68 41.73 -46.36
N ASP A 8 -38.21 42.73 -45.72
CA ASP A 8 -38.26 44.09 -46.20
C ASP A 8 -36.99 44.89 -45.98
N GLN A 9 -35.97 44.32 -45.30
CA GLN A 9 -34.67 44.90 -45.03
C GLN A 9 -33.49 44.09 -45.57
N PRO A 10 -33.48 43.71 -46.84
CA PRO A 10 -32.50 42.75 -47.41
C PRO A 10 -31.05 43.25 -47.42
N SER A 11 -30.84 44.57 -47.32
CA SER A 11 -29.51 45.19 -47.36
C SER A 11 -28.93 45.44 -45.95
N SER A 12 -29.65 45.06 -44.88
CA SER A 12 -29.23 45.31 -43.47
C SER A 12 -29.14 43.96 -42.73
N PRO A 13 -27.98 43.29 -42.74
CA PRO A 13 -27.82 41.91 -42.21
C PRO A 13 -28.20 41.73 -40.74
N ASN A 14 -28.29 42.79 -39.98
CA ASN A 14 -28.65 42.79 -38.55
C ASN A 14 -29.85 43.71 -38.24
N ALA A 15 -30.66 44.01 -39.24
CA ALA A 15 -31.86 44.82 -39.02
C ALA A 15 -32.80 44.17 -38.01
N PRO A 16 -33.22 44.89 -36.95
CA PRO A 16 -34.18 44.33 -35.99
C PRO A 16 -35.57 44.20 -36.62
N TYR A 17 -36.35 43.24 -36.12
CA TYR A 17 -37.78 43.19 -36.39
C TYR A 17 -38.47 44.35 -35.63
N VAL A 18 -39.42 44.97 -36.28
CA VAL A 18 -40.19 46.07 -35.77
C VAL A 18 -41.67 45.71 -35.76
N ASP A 19 -42.34 46.02 -34.65
CA ASP A 19 -43.76 45.85 -34.51
C ASP A 19 -44.50 46.88 -35.36
N GLY A 20 -45.57 46.44 -36.02
CA GLY A 20 -46.48 47.36 -36.69
C GLY A 20 -47.20 48.30 -35.70
N ASN A 21 -47.32 49.57 -36.06
CA ASN A 21 -48.15 50.52 -35.36
C ASN A 21 -49.13 51.19 -36.33
N PRO A 22 -50.36 50.67 -36.46
CA PRO A 22 -51.34 51.20 -37.39
C PRO A 22 -51.72 52.65 -37.17
N GLU A 23 -51.71 53.08 -35.91
CA GLU A 23 -52.05 54.49 -35.54
C GLU A 23 -50.97 55.48 -36.01
N ALA A 24 -49.72 55.00 -36.04
CA ALA A 24 -48.59 55.79 -36.55
C ALA A 24 -48.28 55.54 -38.01
N GLY A 25 -49.05 54.71 -38.71
CA GLY A 25 -48.81 54.30 -40.09
C GLY A 25 -47.58 53.45 -40.30
N ILE A 26 -47.06 52.82 -39.26
CA ILE A 26 -45.89 51.97 -39.32
C ILE A 26 -46.31 50.55 -39.65
N GLN A 27 -45.81 50.01 -40.76
CA GLN A 27 -45.95 48.61 -41.12
C GLN A 27 -44.93 47.78 -40.33
N GLY A 28 -45.39 46.67 -39.71
CA GLY A 28 -44.51 45.76 -39.06
C GLY A 28 -43.61 44.97 -40.01
N SER A 29 -42.49 44.49 -39.55
CA SER A 29 -41.52 43.71 -40.34
C SER A 29 -42.14 42.44 -40.91
N ILE A 30 -41.83 42.14 -42.15
CA ILE A 30 -42.22 40.87 -42.80
C ILE A 30 -41.23 39.78 -42.37
N VAL A 31 -41.74 38.76 -41.68
CA VAL A 31 -40.91 37.65 -41.13
C VAL A 31 -40.61 36.63 -42.27
N PRO A 32 -39.35 36.42 -42.68
CA PRO A 32 -39.01 35.38 -43.61
C PRO A 32 -39.32 33.98 -43.04
N ALA A 33 -39.73 33.06 -43.85
CA ALA A 33 -40.01 31.66 -43.47
C ALA A 33 -38.78 31.02 -42.73
N ALA A 34 -37.58 31.33 -43.17
CA ALA A 34 -36.34 30.87 -42.61
C ALA A 34 -36.11 31.33 -41.14
N SER A 35 -36.72 32.44 -40.71
CA SER A 35 -36.66 32.92 -39.32
C SER A 35 -37.45 32.05 -38.35
N ILE A 36 -38.41 31.30 -38.84
CA ILE A 36 -39.25 30.38 -38.05
C ILE A 36 -38.76 28.94 -38.25
N GLU A 37 -38.51 28.54 -39.50
CA GLU A 37 -38.19 27.16 -39.87
C GLU A 37 -36.80 26.73 -39.32
N TYR A 38 -35.76 27.56 -39.46
CA TYR A 38 -34.40 27.15 -39.08
C TYR A 38 -34.24 26.96 -37.58
N PRO A 39 -34.74 27.83 -36.69
CA PRO A 39 -34.74 27.57 -35.24
C PRO A 39 -35.46 26.28 -34.90
N GLN A 40 -36.62 26.00 -35.49
CA GLN A 40 -37.34 24.76 -35.21
C GLN A 40 -36.54 23.53 -35.67
N ARG A 41 -35.93 23.56 -36.84
CA ARG A 41 -35.08 22.45 -37.33
C ARG A 41 -33.87 22.21 -36.43
N GLU A 42 -33.20 23.27 -35.97
CA GLU A 42 -32.06 23.14 -35.03
C GLU A 42 -32.50 22.56 -33.67
N ILE A 43 -33.63 23.04 -33.13
CA ILE A 43 -34.16 22.51 -31.86
C ILE A 43 -34.56 21.05 -32.01
N VAL A 44 -35.25 20.68 -33.09
CA VAL A 44 -35.63 19.29 -33.34
C VAL A 44 -34.41 18.40 -33.54
N ALA A 45 -33.41 18.87 -34.29
CA ALA A 45 -32.16 18.11 -34.47
C ALA A 45 -31.42 17.90 -33.13
N ALA A 46 -31.38 18.90 -32.26
CA ALA A 46 -30.78 18.78 -30.93
C ALA A 46 -31.56 17.79 -30.03
N ILE A 47 -32.90 17.86 -30.05
CA ILE A 47 -33.78 16.92 -29.33
C ILE A 47 -33.52 15.48 -29.81
N GLN A 48 -33.42 15.26 -31.15
CA GLN A 48 -33.15 13.95 -31.74
C GLN A 48 -31.74 13.45 -31.43
N ALA A 49 -30.73 14.34 -31.44
CA ALA A 49 -29.34 14.00 -31.07
C ALA A 49 -29.22 13.56 -29.59
N ALA A 50 -30.11 14.04 -28.72
CA ALA A 50 -30.25 13.58 -27.36
C ALA A 50 -31.02 12.26 -27.20
N GLY A 51 -31.41 11.59 -28.30
CA GLY A 51 -32.16 10.34 -28.30
C GLY A 51 -33.66 10.48 -28.00
N LEU A 52 -34.20 11.70 -28.02
CA LEU A 52 -35.62 11.94 -27.80
C LEU A 52 -36.36 12.00 -29.14
N THR A 53 -37.59 11.48 -29.17
CA THR A 53 -38.50 11.66 -30.33
C THR A 53 -39.25 12.96 -30.17
N GLY A 54 -39.28 13.77 -31.24
CA GLY A 54 -40.02 15.03 -31.22
C GLY A 54 -41.53 14.78 -31.04
N ASP A 55 -42.15 15.44 -30.07
CA ASP A 55 -43.58 15.34 -29.74
C ASP A 55 -44.13 16.74 -29.41
N ASN A 56 -45.11 17.18 -30.19
CA ASN A 56 -45.73 18.48 -29.96
C ASN A 56 -46.60 18.55 -28.69
N ALA A 57 -46.95 17.42 -28.11
CA ALA A 57 -47.66 17.37 -26.82
C ALA A 57 -46.74 17.57 -25.63
N ASP A 58 -45.43 17.40 -25.81
CA ASP A 58 -44.42 17.59 -24.75
C ASP A 58 -43.57 18.84 -24.96
N LEU A 59 -44.01 19.95 -24.37
CA LEU A 59 -43.32 21.26 -24.44
C LEU A 59 -42.03 21.32 -23.56
N THR A 60 -41.64 20.20 -22.89
CA THR A 60 -40.46 20.15 -22.05
C THR A 60 -39.25 19.46 -22.69
N GLN A 61 -39.35 19.06 -23.96
CA GLN A 61 -38.30 18.30 -24.65
C GLN A 61 -36.97 19.05 -24.76
N LEU A 62 -36.99 20.34 -25.04
CA LEU A 62 -35.79 21.16 -25.07
C LEU A 62 -35.10 21.19 -23.69
N LEU A 63 -35.86 21.32 -22.60
CA LEU A 63 -35.34 21.28 -21.23
C LEU A 63 -34.76 19.89 -20.90
N LYS A 64 -35.43 18.82 -21.33
CA LYS A 64 -34.92 17.45 -21.19
C LYS A 64 -33.60 17.27 -21.93
N MET A 65 -33.54 17.69 -23.19
CA MET A 65 -32.32 17.67 -23.99
C MET A 65 -31.17 18.43 -23.31
N MET A 66 -31.41 19.66 -22.86
CA MET A 66 -30.38 20.44 -22.14
C MET A 66 -29.87 19.73 -20.91
N LYS A 67 -30.73 19.07 -20.13
CA LYS A 67 -30.34 18.26 -18.97
C LYS A 67 -29.56 17.00 -19.34
N MET A 68 -29.83 16.39 -20.47
CA MET A 68 -29.12 15.21 -20.97
C MET A 68 -27.78 15.54 -21.61
N MET A 69 -27.67 16.73 -22.20
CA MET A 69 -26.43 17.24 -22.81
C MET A 69 -25.55 18.01 -21.81
N ASP A 70 -25.85 17.95 -20.51
CA ASP A 70 -24.94 18.51 -19.49
C ASP A 70 -23.54 17.90 -19.73
N VAL A 71 -22.57 18.80 -19.96
CA VAL A 71 -21.26 18.54 -20.58
C VAL A 71 -20.45 17.42 -19.91
N PHE A 72 -20.92 16.93 -18.75
CA PHE A 72 -20.26 15.87 -18.00
C PHE A 72 -21.14 14.64 -17.71
N ASN A 73 -22.40 14.58 -18.14
CA ASN A 73 -23.32 13.49 -17.76
C ASN A 73 -23.29 13.18 -16.24
N VAL A 74 -23.07 14.20 -15.43
CA VAL A 74 -22.93 14.05 -13.97
C VAL A 74 -24.22 14.43 -13.30
N PHE A 75 -24.92 13.45 -12.80
CA PHE A 75 -26.18 13.64 -12.09
C PHE A 75 -25.94 13.66 -10.59
N LYS A 76 -26.63 14.55 -9.90
CA LYS A 76 -26.62 14.55 -8.43
C LYS A 76 -27.79 13.73 -7.91
N ALA A 77 -27.50 12.69 -7.13
CA ALA A 77 -28.51 11.92 -6.45
C ALA A 77 -29.27 12.79 -5.43
N GLY A 78 -30.58 12.69 -5.47
CA GLY A 78 -31.46 13.37 -4.54
C GLY A 78 -31.62 12.59 -3.22
N VAL A 79 -32.73 11.89 -3.09
CA VAL A 79 -33.00 11.06 -1.90
C VAL A 79 -32.27 9.72 -2.04
N ASN A 80 -31.50 9.36 -1.03
CA ASN A 80 -30.80 8.11 -0.92
C ASN A 80 -31.59 7.16 -0.02
N GLY A 81 -31.67 5.90 -0.44
CA GLY A 81 -32.38 4.85 0.29
C GLY A 81 -31.59 3.54 0.31
N GLY A 82 -32.26 2.47 0.66
CA GLY A 82 -31.72 1.12 0.65
C GLY A 82 -31.28 0.60 2.02
N SER A 83 -30.32 -0.29 2.01
CA SER A 83 -29.70 -0.94 3.17
C SER A 83 -28.18 -0.93 3.06
N ALA A 84 -27.49 -1.51 4.02
CA ALA A 84 -26.01 -1.54 4.02
C ALA A 84 -25.41 -2.26 2.79
N SER A 85 -26.11 -3.25 2.22
CA SER A 85 -25.67 -4.00 1.03
C SER A 85 -26.40 -3.60 -0.27
N GLN A 86 -27.46 -2.80 -0.18
CA GLN A 86 -28.29 -2.40 -1.32
C GLN A 86 -28.58 -0.91 -1.23
N TRP A 87 -27.86 -0.12 -2.02
CA TRP A 87 -28.02 1.32 -2.07
C TRP A 87 -28.99 1.71 -3.19
N SER A 88 -29.76 2.75 -2.98
CA SER A 88 -30.64 3.27 -4.01
C SER A 88 -30.65 4.81 -4.01
N ALA A 89 -30.94 5.38 -5.16
CA ALA A 89 -31.10 6.83 -5.30
C ALA A 89 -32.24 7.18 -6.25
N ALA A 90 -32.93 8.27 -5.94
CA ALA A 90 -33.86 8.91 -6.86
C ALA A 90 -33.15 10.06 -7.57
N ILE A 91 -33.13 10.03 -8.89
CA ILE A 91 -32.53 11.05 -9.75
C ILE A 91 -33.57 11.43 -10.83
N PRO A 92 -34.50 12.35 -10.51
CA PRO A 92 -35.57 12.71 -11.44
C PRO A 92 -35.10 13.28 -12.80
N SER A 93 -33.88 13.82 -12.82
CA SER A 93 -33.27 14.37 -14.02
C SER A 93 -32.64 13.30 -14.95
N LEU A 94 -32.53 12.04 -14.52
CA LEU A 94 -32.03 10.95 -15.33
C LEU A 94 -33.21 10.30 -16.10
N PRO A 95 -33.35 10.54 -17.40
CA PRO A 95 -34.59 10.23 -18.12
C PRO A 95 -34.67 8.80 -18.60
N THR A 96 -33.57 8.10 -18.76
CA THR A 96 -33.50 6.76 -19.33
C THR A 96 -33.23 5.70 -18.29
N MET A 97 -34.03 4.63 -18.27
CA MET A 97 -33.85 3.47 -17.38
C MET A 97 -33.80 2.18 -18.20
N PRO A 98 -32.86 1.27 -17.96
CA PRO A 98 -31.67 1.44 -17.07
C PRO A 98 -30.75 2.54 -17.55
N PRO A 99 -29.91 3.12 -16.66
CA PRO A 99 -28.98 4.17 -17.05
C PRO A 99 -28.04 3.66 -18.15
N PRO A 100 -27.74 4.47 -19.18
CA PRO A 100 -26.79 4.06 -20.22
C PRO A 100 -25.36 4.01 -19.66
N ALA A 101 -24.52 3.16 -20.26
CA ALA A 101 -23.09 3.19 -20.00
C ALA A 101 -22.53 4.60 -20.23
N GLY A 102 -21.60 5.02 -19.37
CA GLY A 102 -21.09 6.40 -19.36
C GLY A 102 -21.80 7.33 -18.37
N THR A 103 -22.91 6.90 -17.76
CA THR A 103 -23.62 7.69 -16.76
C THR A 103 -22.76 7.88 -15.51
N THR A 104 -22.63 9.13 -15.07
CA THR A 104 -21.86 9.48 -13.85
C THR A 104 -22.78 10.13 -12.82
N ILE A 105 -22.67 9.70 -11.55
CA ILE A 105 -23.59 10.12 -10.49
C ILE A 105 -22.80 10.54 -9.25
N TRP A 106 -23.05 11.75 -8.74
CA TRP A 106 -22.72 12.14 -7.37
C TRP A 106 -23.74 11.52 -6.43
N PHE A 107 -23.27 10.61 -5.59
CA PHE A 107 -24.08 9.87 -4.63
C PHE A 107 -23.52 10.01 -3.22
N LYS A 108 -24.42 10.15 -2.24
CA LYS A 108 -24.08 10.19 -0.82
C LYS A 108 -24.71 8.99 -0.13
N PRO A 109 -23.96 7.93 0.17
CA PRO A 109 -24.51 6.75 0.81
C PRO A 109 -24.96 7.04 2.25
N ASN A 110 -26.05 6.41 2.67
CA ASN A 110 -26.53 6.45 4.04
C ASN A 110 -25.89 5.35 4.91
N TYR A 111 -25.25 4.38 4.29
CA TYR A 111 -24.67 3.21 4.93
C TYR A 111 -23.20 3.04 4.53
N ALA A 112 -22.39 2.54 5.48
CA ALA A 112 -21.03 2.10 5.18
C ALA A 112 -21.06 0.84 4.29
N SER A 113 -19.97 0.63 3.55
CA SER A 113 -19.77 -0.63 2.83
C SER A 113 -19.61 -1.81 3.81
N VAL A 114 -20.16 -2.95 3.45
CA VAL A 114 -20.18 -4.18 4.26
C VAL A 114 -19.38 -5.30 3.59
N ALA A 115 -19.14 -6.38 4.33
CA ALA A 115 -18.57 -7.59 3.77
C ALA A 115 -19.47 -8.15 2.64
N GLY A 116 -18.87 -8.53 1.52
CA GLY A 116 -19.59 -8.98 0.33
C GLY A 116 -20.00 -7.88 -0.63
N GLY A 117 -19.63 -6.62 -0.34
CA GLY A 117 -19.84 -5.49 -1.23
C GLY A 117 -21.22 -4.83 -1.11
N ALA A 118 -21.51 -3.93 -2.03
CA ALA A 118 -22.81 -3.31 -2.16
C ALA A 118 -23.25 -3.31 -3.63
N VAL A 119 -24.56 -3.23 -3.84
CA VAL A 119 -25.17 -3.01 -5.17
C VAL A 119 -25.93 -1.70 -5.15
N PHE A 120 -26.03 -1.04 -6.31
CA PHE A 120 -26.67 0.28 -6.43
C PHE A 120 -27.74 0.27 -7.52
N SER A 121 -28.86 0.88 -7.22
CA SER A 121 -30.01 1.07 -8.13
C SER A 121 -30.39 2.55 -8.21
N VAL A 122 -30.71 2.99 -9.39
CA VAL A 122 -31.20 4.37 -9.66
C VAL A 122 -32.63 4.30 -10.16
N ASN A 123 -33.53 5.11 -9.60
CA ASN A 123 -34.93 5.23 -10.01
C ASN A 123 -35.65 3.87 -10.15
N GLY A 124 -35.28 2.88 -9.31
CA GLY A 124 -35.86 1.53 -9.37
C GLY A 124 -35.33 0.64 -10.51
N SER A 125 -34.26 1.02 -11.19
CA SER A 125 -33.56 0.15 -12.15
C SER A 125 -33.02 -1.13 -11.46
N PRO A 126 -32.64 -2.17 -12.20
CA PRO A 126 -31.95 -3.32 -11.63
C PRO A 126 -30.73 -2.89 -10.79
N PHE A 127 -30.45 -3.65 -9.73
CA PHE A 127 -29.27 -3.46 -8.92
C PHE A 127 -28.03 -3.93 -9.67
N HIS A 128 -26.99 -3.09 -9.70
CA HIS A 128 -25.69 -3.40 -10.26
C HIS A 128 -24.60 -3.34 -9.18
N PRO A 129 -23.55 -4.18 -9.24
CA PRO A 129 -22.47 -4.16 -8.28
C PRO A 129 -21.79 -2.79 -8.21
N VAL A 130 -21.42 -2.36 -7.00
CA VAL A 130 -20.52 -1.23 -6.80
C VAL A 130 -19.11 -1.78 -6.60
N VAL A 131 -18.19 -1.31 -7.42
CA VAL A 131 -16.81 -1.78 -7.47
C VAL A 131 -15.82 -0.62 -7.45
N HIS A 132 -14.57 -0.89 -7.16
CA HIS A 132 -13.47 0.06 -7.39
C HIS A 132 -13.22 0.24 -8.89
N GLY A 133 -12.46 1.28 -9.28
CA GLY A 133 -12.13 1.53 -10.68
C GLY A 133 -11.27 0.44 -11.35
N ASP A 134 -10.68 -0.47 -10.57
CA ASP A 134 -10.01 -1.70 -11.05
C ASP A 134 -10.94 -2.92 -11.09
N LEU A 135 -12.24 -2.70 -10.94
CA LEU A 135 -13.30 -3.71 -10.88
C LEU A 135 -13.25 -4.63 -9.65
N ALA A 136 -12.37 -4.37 -8.67
CA ALA A 136 -12.36 -5.11 -7.42
C ALA A 136 -13.63 -4.79 -6.59
N PRO A 137 -14.25 -5.78 -5.94
CA PRO A 137 -15.37 -5.55 -5.04
C PRO A 137 -15.00 -4.60 -3.90
N ILE A 138 -15.92 -3.73 -3.50
CA ILE A 138 -15.74 -2.90 -2.31
C ILE A 138 -15.78 -3.75 -1.05
N SER A 139 -14.97 -3.37 -0.06
CA SER A 139 -14.83 -4.05 1.22
C SER A 139 -15.40 -3.22 2.37
N VAL A 140 -15.47 -3.80 3.56
CA VAL A 140 -15.86 -3.09 4.80
C VAL A 140 -14.98 -1.86 5.00
N GLY A 141 -15.59 -0.70 5.20
CA GLY A 141 -14.88 0.56 5.47
C GLY A 141 -14.37 1.31 4.23
N ASP A 142 -14.48 0.75 3.03
CA ASP A 142 -14.10 1.46 1.80
C ASP A 142 -15.00 2.67 1.55
N VAL A 143 -16.24 2.61 1.97
CA VAL A 143 -17.20 3.69 1.89
C VAL A 143 -17.76 4.00 3.28
N VAL A 144 -17.67 5.26 3.67
CA VAL A 144 -18.25 5.76 4.92
C VAL A 144 -19.53 6.53 4.65
N PRO A 145 -20.55 6.43 5.53
CA PRO A 145 -21.74 7.26 5.44
C PRO A 145 -21.35 8.73 5.47
N THR A 146 -22.14 9.59 4.83
CA THR A 146 -21.91 11.04 4.79
C THR A 146 -20.85 11.54 3.81
N GLY A 147 -19.98 10.72 3.29
CA GLY A 147 -19.07 11.07 2.19
C GLY A 147 -19.78 11.11 0.82
N TRP A 148 -19.35 12.00 -0.07
CA TRP A 148 -19.82 12.00 -1.46
C TRP A 148 -18.99 11.00 -2.27
N LEU A 149 -19.67 10.17 -3.07
CA LEU A 149 -19.07 9.29 -4.06
C LEU A 149 -19.36 9.81 -5.47
N LEU A 150 -18.40 9.71 -6.35
CA LEU A 150 -18.59 9.84 -7.77
C LEU A 150 -18.61 8.43 -8.38
N LEU A 151 -19.77 8.00 -8.83
CA LEU A 151 -20.01 6.69 -9.42
C LEU A 151 -20.10 6.81 -10.95
N PHE A 152 -19.41 5.95 -11.66
CA PHE A 152 -19.46 5.81 -13.11
C PHE A 152 -20.07 4.46 -13.48
N PHE A 153 -21.07 4.44 -14.33
CA PHE A 153 -21.70 3.22 -14.81
C PHE A 153 -21.05 2.74 -16.11
N ASP A 154 -20.44 1.56 -16.10
CA ASP A 154 -19.77 0.99 -17.28
C ASP A 154 -20.71 0.15 -18.17
N GLY A 155 -21.98 0.03 -17.79
CA GLY A 155 -22.99 -0.83 -18.42
C GLY A 155 -23.27 -2.11 -17.64
N THR A 156 -22.39 -2.47 -16.68
CA THR A 156 -22.51 -3.68 -15.85
C THR A 156 -22.35 -3.33 -14.37
N ASN A 157 -21.38 -2.47 -14.04
CA ASN A 157 -21.01 -2.13 -12.68
C ASN A 157 -21.04 -0.61 -12.46
N TRP A 158 -21.25 -0.19 -11.22
CA TRP A 158 -21.01 1.15 -10.76
C TRP A 158 -19.60 1.25 -10.20
N GLN A 159 -18.70 1.90 -10.94
CA GLN A 159 -17.31 2.10 -10.51
C GLN A 159 -17.18 3.35 -9.65
N ILE A 160 -16.54 3.25 -8.49
CA ILE A 160 -16.19 4.41 -7.67
C ILE A 160 -14.95 5.06 -8.29
N ILE A 161 -15.10 6.27 -8.83
CA ILE A 161 -14.00 7.03 -9.43
C ILE A 161 -13.50 8.17 -8.53
N ALA A 162 -14.26 8.57 -7.52
CA ALA A 162 -13.83 9.49 -6.48
C ALA A 162 -14.72 9.40 -5.22
N GLY A 163 -14.18 9.80 -4.06
CA GLY A 163 -14.93 9.97 -2.81
C GLY A 163 -14.99 8.75 -1.89
N ALA A 164 -14.48 7.58 -2.27
CA ALA A 164 -14.28 6.47 -1.35
C ALA A 164 -13.05 6.75 -0.46
N SER A 165 -13.06 6.24 0.77
CA SER A 165 -11.87 6.30 1.63
C SER A 165 -10.70 5.50 1.05
N ARG A 166 -11.00 4.52 0.18
CA ARG A 166 -10.01 3.81 -0.62
C ARG A 166 -10.05 4.30 -2.08
N GLN A 167 -9.12 5.16 -2.43
CA GLN A 167 -8.82 5.41 -3.84
C GLN A 167 -8.14 4.15 -4.41
N VAL A 168 -8.51 3.75 -5.62
CA VAL A 168 -7.78 2.69 -6.34
C VAL A 168 -6.32 3.11 -6.45
N GLY A 169 -5.43 2.31 -5.85
CA GLY A 169 -4.00 2.62 -5.75
C GLY A 169 -3.59 3.58 -4.63
N ALA A 170 -4.52 4.12 -3.82
CA ALA A 170 -4.19 4.85 -2.60
C ALA A 170 -4.33 3.92 -1.40
N SER A 171 -3.24 3.70 -0.68
CA SER A 171 -3.27 3.03 0.62
C SER A 171 -4.18 3.79 1.59
N ALA A 172 -4.96 3.08 2.38
CA ALA A 172 -5.75 3.71 3.45
C ALA A 172 -4.81 4.49 4.39
N ILE A 173 -5.19 5.73 4.73
CA ILE A 173 -4.35 6.60 5.56
C ILE A 173 -4.57 6.26 7.03
N LEU A 174 -3.51 5.89 7.75
CA LEU A 174 -3.60 5.64 9.19
C LEU A 174 -3.95 6.92 9.94
N GLN A 175 -4.76 6.78 10.97
CA GLN A 175 -5.14 7.85 11.91
C GLN A 175 -4.64 7.54 13.34
N ALA A 176 -4.08 6.35 13.55
CA ALA A 176 -3.50 5.88 14.80
C ALA A 176 -2.57 4.69 14.52
N ASN A 177 -1.76 4.30 15.52
CA ASN A 177 -0.99 3.07 15.45
C ASN A 177 -1.90 1.84 15.32
N VAL A 178 -1.45 0.83 14.56
CA VAL A 178 -2.23 -0.37 14.27
C VAL A 178 -1.48 -1.63 14.73
N ASN A 179 -2.22 -2.59 15.27
CA ASN A 179 -1.69 -3.88 15.67
C ASN A 179 -2.22 -5.00 14.78
N TRP A 180 -1.31 -5.83 14.30
CA TRP A 180 -1.58 -7.06 13.56
C TRP A 180 -1.08 -8.25 14.37
N TYR A 181 -1.85 -9.32 14.42
CA TYR A 181 -1.50 -10.50 15.21
C TYR A 181 -1.30 -11.70 14.29
N VAL A 182 -0.27 -12.47 14.61
CA VAL A 182 0.09 -13.69 13.87
C VAL A 182 0.18 -14.86 14.86
N ASN A 183 -0.49 -15.97 14.53
CA ASN A 183 -0.41 -17.21 15.28
C ASN A 183 -0.43 -18.41 14.32
N GLY A 184 0.68 -19.13 14.24
CA GLY A 184 0.84 -20.25 13.31
C GLY A 184 -0.09 -21.44 13.57
N THR A 185 -0.65 -21.54 14.77
CA THR A 185 -1.53 -22.64 15.19
C THR A 185 -3.01 -22.32 15.00
N THR A 186 -3.46 -21.15 15.47
CA THR A 186 -4.89 -20.78 15.47
C THR A 186 -5.24 -19.80 14.36
N GLY A 187 -4.25 -19.22 13.69
CA GLY A 187 -4.41 -18.22 12.65
C GLY A 187 -4.90 -18.79 11.31
N ASN A 188 -5.48 -17.89 10.50
CA ASN A 188 -5.90 -18.21 9.13
C ASN A 188 -5.72 -17.00 8.22
N ASP A 189 -4.99 -17.18 7.11
CA ASP A 189 -4.62 -16.09 6.19
C ASP A 189 -5.74 -15.70 5.21
N THR A 190 -6.80 -16.51 5.10
CA THR A 190 -7.91 -16.30 4.17
C THR A 190 -9.18 -15.80 4.83
N THR A 191 -9.47 -16.24 6.04
CA THR A 191 -10.74 -15.93 6.72
C THR A 191 -10.60 -14.93 7.85
N LEU A 192 -9.42 -14.82 8.48
CA LEU A 192 -9.20 -13.93 9.62
C LEU A 192 -8.51 -12.62 9.20
N ASP A 193 -8.83 -11.55 9.92
CA ASP A 193 -8.44 -10.18 9.59
C ASP A 193 -7.15 -9.67 10.25
N GLY A 194 -6.55 -10.47 11.12
CA GLY A 194 -5.31 -10.12 11.84
C GLY A 194 -5.46 -9.12 12.98
N THR A 195 -6.68 -8.66 13.30
CA THR A 195 -6.90 -7.57 14.28
C THR A 195 -6.95 -8.04 15.74
N SER A 196 -6.99 -9.34 15.99
CA SER A 196 -7.04 -9.94 17.33
C SER A 196 -6.00 -11.04 17.50
N ALA A 197 -5.41 -11.15 18.69
CA ALA A 197 -4.48 -12.24 19.03
C ALA A 197 -5.17 -13.60 19.16
N THR A 198 -6.47 -13.62 19.38
CA THR A 198 -7.29 -14.83 19.51
C THR A 198 -8.45 -14.81 18.53
N VAL A 199 -8.91 -15.97 18.12
CA VAL A 199 -10.10 -16.08 17.25
C VAL A 199 -11.35 -15.74 18.09
N THR A 200 -12.00 -14.62 17.74
CA THR A 200 -13.20 -14.14 18.44
C THR A 200 -14.47 -14.31 17.60
N SER A 201 -14.33 -14.46 16.29
CA SER A 201 -15.44 -14.75 15.37
C SER A 201 -14.93 -15.50 14.13
N ALA A 202 -15.82 -15.80 13.19
CA ALA A 202 -15.45 -16.45 11.92
C ALA A 202 -14.46 -15.60 11.05
N THR A 203 -14.40 -14.29 11.29
CA THR A 203 -13.57 -13.35 10.49
C THR A 203 -12.59 -12.55 11.33
N VAL A 204 -12.69 -12.57 12.67
CA VAL A 204 -11.82 -11.79 13.56
C VAL A 204 -10.88 -12.73 14.32
N GLY A 205 -9.59 -12.57 14.09
CA GLY A 205 -8.54 -13.37 14.71
C GLY A 205 -7.19 -13.20 14.04
N PRO A 206 -6.15 -13.92 14.48
CA PRO A 206 -4.78 -13.72 13.99
C PRO A 206 -4.60 -14.28 12.57
N PHE A 207 -3.68 -13.72 11.82
CA PHE A 207 -3.14 -14.33 10.61
C PHE A 207 -2.35 -15.60 10.96
N LYS A 208 -2.21 -16.50 10.00
CA LYS A 208 -1.42 -17.73 10.17
C LYS A 208 0.05 -17.49 9.93
N THR A 209 0.40 -16.63 8.97
CA THR A 209 1.79 -16.41 8.55
C THR A 209 2.23 -14.97 8.77
N ILE A 210 3.54 -14.81 9.06
CA ILE A 210 4.14 -13.47 9.18
C ILE A 210 4.07 -12.74 7.83
N GLN A 211 4.22 -13.45 6.71
CA GLN A 211 4.12 -12.86 5.38
C GLN A 211 2.75 -12.25 5.11
N ARG A 212 1.68 -12.87 5.58
CA ARG A 212 0.33 -12.31 5.42
C ARG A 212 0.18 -10.99 6.17
N ALA A 213 0.72 -10.90 7.39
CA ALA A 213 0.75 -9.65 8.15
C ALA A 213 1.64 -8.58 7.48
N ALA A 214 2.81 -8.96 6.97
CA ALA A 214 3.69 -8.06 6.22
C ALA A 214 2.98 -7.50 4.97
N ASN A 215 2.21 -8.31 4.26
CA ASN A 215 1.41 -7.86 3.11
C ASN A 215 0.25 -6.94 3.53
N GLU A 216 -0.32 -7.15 4.73
CA GLU A 216 -1.41 -6.30 5.23
C GLU A 216 -0.93 -4.88 5.51
N VAL A 217 0.27 -4.73 6.11
CA VAL A 217 0.92 -3.44 6.38
C VAL A 217 0.98 -2.56 5.12
N LEU A 218 1.24 -3.13 3.96
CA LEU A 218 1.43 -2.41 2.70
C LEU A 218 0.15 -1.75 2.16
N LYS A 219 -1.01 -2.14 2.66
CA LYS A 219 -2.29 -1.57 2.26
C LYS A 219 -2.53 -0.17 2.83
N TYR A 220 -1.66 0.30 3.72
CA TYR A 220 -1.83 1.54 4.45
C TYR A 220 -0.74 2.55 4.12
N ASN A 221 -1.14 3.83 4.00
CA ASN A 221 -0.22 4.94 4.14
C ASN A 221 -0.03 5.20 5.63
N MET A 222 1.21 5.08 6.09
CA MET A 222 1.56 5.16 7.52
C MET A 222 1.25 6.53 8.15
N ASN A 223 1.34 7.62 7.37
CA ASN A 223 1.00 8.98 7.81
C ASN A 223 1.66 9.40 9.15
N GLY A 224 2.85 8.89 9.42
CA GLY A 224 3.57 9.15 10.68
C GLY A 224 3.20 8.22 11.85
N TYR A 225 2.23 7.33 11.67
CA TYR A 225 1.87 6.32 12.67
C TYR A 225 2.63 5.03 12.44
N ASP A 226 2.75 4.22 13.49
CA ASP A 226 3.45 2.95 13.47
C ASP A 226 2.49 1.76 13.33
N GLN A 227 3.00 0.67 12.78
CA GLN A 227 2.30 -0.61 12.74
C GLN A 227 3.10 -1.67 13.51
N TYR A 228 2.39 -2.52 14.23
CA TYR A 228 2.99 -3.58 15.04
C TYR A 228 2.50 -4.94 14.53
N ILE A 229 3.43 -5.84 14.22
CA ILE A 229 3.15 -7.24 13.90
C ILE A 229 3.57 -8.07 15.10
N TRP A 230 2.61 -8.52 15.89
CA TRP A 230 2.80 -9.36 17.06
C TRP A 230 2.75 -10.84 16.65
N VAL A 231 3.85 -11.55 16.87
CA VAL A 231 4.00 -12.94 16.43
C VAL A 231 4.03 -13.85 17.65
N ALA A 232 3.05 -14.74 17.76
CA ALA A 232 2.96 -15.71 18.84
C ALA A 232 4.09 -16.75 18.79
N ASP A 233 4.40 -17.36 19.92
CA ASP A 233 5.35 -18.48 20.01
C ASP A 233 4.96 -19.60 19.01
N GLY A 234 5.94 -20.13 18.30
CA GLY A 234 5.71 -21.14 17.25
C GLY A 234 6.83 -21.21 16.23
N THR A 235 6.67 -22.12 15.27
CA THR A 235 7.59 -22.28 14.15
C THR A 235 6.93 -21.82 12.84
N TYR A 236 7.58 -20.91 12.15
CA TYR A 236 7.16 -20.33 10.88
C TYR A 236 8.13 -20.77 9.78
N THR A 237 7.65 -21.51 8.80
CA THR A 237 8.46 -22.19 7.80
C THR A 237 8.61 -21.46 6.47
N GLY A 238 7.93 -20.34 6.29
CA GLY A 238 8.05 -19.50 5.09
C GLY A 238 9.08 -18.38 5.26
N PRO A 239 9.80 -18.01 4.18
CA PRO A 239 10.56 -16.76 4.16
C PRO A 239 9.61 -15.57 4.30
N VAL A 240 10.08 -14.49 4.88
CA VAL A 240 9.27 -13.27 5.04
C VAL A 240 9.93 -12.12 4.30
N ASN A 241 9.20 -11.56 3.35
CA ASN A 241 9.62 -10.46 2.49
C ASN A 241 8.95 -9.17 2.93
N PHE A 242 9.73 -8.21 3.40
CA PHE A 242 9.29 -6.88 3.78
C PHE A 242 9.57 -5.91 2.65
N GLN A 243 8.52 -5.27 2.15
CA GLN A 243 8.56 -4.37 1.00
C GLN A 243 8.64 -2.90 1.43
N ALA A 244 8.76 -2.01 0.44
CA ALA A 244 8.69 -0.57 0.65
C ALA A 244 7.38 -0.16 1.33
N LEU A 245 7.47 0.73 2.32
CA LEU A 245 6.33 1.28 3.03
C LEU A 245 5.81 2.53 2.32
N ASN A 246 4.51 2.77 2.43
CA ASN A 246 3.91 4.00 1.94
C ASN A 246 3.78 5.01 3.11
N GLY A 247 4.38 6.18 2.96
CA GLY A 247 4.41 7.22 4.01
C GLY A 247 5.53 7.01 5.05
N SER A 248 5.54 7.86 6.05
CA SER A 248 6.50 7.83 7.16
C SER A 248 5.93 7.11 8.36
N GLY A 249 6.70 6.25 8.99
CA GLY A 249 6.34 5.45 10.17
C GLY A 249 7.26 4.23 10.27
N ILE A 250 7.13 3.47 11.32
CA ILE A 250 7.95 2.28 11.59
C ILE A 250 7.04 1.05 11.69
N VAL A 251 7.47 -0.05 11.09
CA VAL A 251 6.84 -1.35 11.32
C VAL A 251 7.66 -2.14 12.33
N TYR A 252 7.06 -2.41 13.47
CA TYR A 252 7.64 -3.25 14.52
C TYR A 252 7.19 -4.70 14.32
N VAL A 253 8.14 -5.60 14.08
CA VAL A 253 7.90 -7.03 13.97
C VAL A 253 8.41 -7.67 15.26
N VAL A 254 7.48 -8.08 16.12
CA VAL A 254 7.77 -8.47 17.49
C VAL A 254 7.33 -9.91 17.76
N GLY A 255 8.31 -10.78 18.01
CA GLY A 255 8.08 -12.13 18.49
C GLY A 255 8.08 -12.18 20.01
N ASN A 256 8.98 -12.97 20.59
CA ASN A 256 9.16 -13.09 22.05
C ASN A 256 10.53 -12.55 22.46
N PRO A 257 10.67 -11.25 22.81
CA PRO A 257 11.96 -10.66 23.13
C PRO A 257 12.63 -11.24 24.38
N THR A 258 11.85 -11.82 25.28
CA THR A 258 12.36 -12.47 26.51
C THR A 258 12.87 -13.89 26.23
N SER A 259 12.24 -14.59 25.29
CA SER A 259 12.56 -15.95 24.90
C SER A 259 12.54 -16.13 23.37
N PRO A 260 13.50 -15.54 22.64
CA PRO A 260 13.50 -15.53 21.18
C PRO A 260 13.47 -16.92 20.53
N GLN A 261 13.97 -17.95 21.24
CA GLN A 261 13.93 -19.34 20.79
C GLN A 261 12.51 -19.89 20.57
N ASN A 262 11.51 -19.28 21.20
CA ASN A 262 10.13 -19.71 21.12
C ASN A 262 9.46 -19.27 19.81
N VAL A 263 9.98 -18.25 19.12
CA VAL A 263 9.45 -17.77 17.84
C VAL A 263 10.47 -18.02 16.75
N MET A 264 10.42 -19.22 16.18
CA MET A 264 11.38 -19.65 15.18
C MET A 264 10.91 -19.36 13.78
N VAL A 265 11.75 -18.68 12.97
CA VAL A 265 11.58 -18.52 11.55
C VAL A 265 12.64 -19.36 10.84
N ALA A 266 12.16 -20.41 10.19
CA ALA A 266 13.01 -21.44 9.58
C ALA A 266 12.45 -21.83 8.20
N PRO A 267 12.73 -21.06 7.14
CA PRO A 267 12.35 -21.42 5.79
C PRO A 267 12.89 -22.80 5.42
N ALA A 268 12.02 -23.67 4.94
CA ALA A 268 12.45 -24.90 4.31
C ALA A 268 13.01 -24.59 2.93
N VAL A 269 14.12 -25.22 2.55
CA VAL A 269 14.66 -25.08 1.18
C VAL A 269 13.68 -25.75 0.22
N ALA A 270 12.90 -24.96 -0.46
CA ALA A 270 12.12 -25.38 -1.60
C ALA A 270 12.70 -24.69 -2.84
N GLY A 271 13.60 -25.33 -3.52
CA GLY A 271 14.06 -25.06 -4.89
C GLY A 271 14.23 -23.60 -5.32
N ALA A 272 15.46 -23.15 -5.42
CA ALA A 272 15.94 -22.19 -6.44
C ALA A 272 15.28 -20.81 -6.55
N THR A 273 14.79 -20.18 -5.49
CA THR A 273 14.61 -18.74 -5.52
C THR A 273 15.76 -18.03 -4.81
N PRO A 274 16.36 -16.96 -5.39
CA PRO A 274 17.54 -16.30 -4.83
C PRO A 274 17.31 -15.54 -3.53
N TYR A 275 16.18 -15.72 -2.82
CA TYR A 275 15.76 -14.91 -1.68
C TYR A 275 15.31 -15.73 -0.46
N GLU A 276 15.92 -16.86 -0.19
CA GLU A 276 15.55 -17.73 0.94
C GLU A 276 16.22 -17.31 2.26
N CYS A 277 16.13 -16.00 2.57
CA CYS A 277 16.43 -15.49 3.91
C CYS A 277 15.26 -15.80 4.86
N ALA A 278 15.52 -15.93 6.16
CA ALA A 278 14.42 -16.00 7.10
C ALA A 278 13.62 -14.67 7.08
N PHE A 279 14.32 -13.54 7.13
CA PHE A 279 13.78 -12.20 6.88
C PHE A 279 14.57 -11.51 5.77
N ILE A 280 13.87 -10.94 4.79
CA ILE A 280 14.46 -10.04 3.80
C ILE A 280 13.68 -8.74 3.73
N GLN A 281 14.38 -7.61 3.86
CA GLN A 281 13.82 -6.27 3.73
C GLN A 281 14.34 -5.62 2.47
N PHE A 282 13.43 -5.19 1.60
CA PHE A 282 13.77 -4.51 0.35
C PHE A 282 13.80 -2.99 0.50
N ASP A 283 12.96 -2.41 1.36
CA ASP A 283 12.94 -0.98 1.65
C ASP A 283 12.07 -0.68 2.90
N GLY A 284 11.92 0.60 3.27
CA GLY A 284 11.12 1.04 4.42
C GLY A 284 11.91 1.08 5.73
N THR A 285 11.21 1.33 6.84
CA THR A 285 11.79 1.32 8.19
C THR A 285 11.14 0.24 9.03
N TYR A 286 11.91 -0.77 9.39
CA TYR A 286 11.44 -1.92 10.17
C TYR A 286 12.28 -2.14 11.42
N HIS A 287 11.63 -2.57 12.51
CA HIS A 287 12.28 -3.01 13.74
C HIS A 287 11.94 -4.46 14.04
N TYR A 288 12.95 -5.31 14.19
CA TYR A 288 12.81 -6.75 14.43
C TYR A 288 13.24 -7.09 15.84
N SER A 289 12.42 -7.82 16.59
CA SER A 289 12.76 -8.24 17.95
C SER A 289 12.14 -9.56 18.35
N GLY A 290 12.89 -10.39 19.06
CA GLY A 290 12.34 -11.58 19.71
C GLY A 290 12.19 -12.80 18.81
N PHE A 291 13.11 -13.02 17.87
CA PHE A 291 13.07 -14.15 16.94
C PHE A 291 14.31 -15.03 17.00
N ARG A 292 14.09 -16.32 16.80
CA ARG A 292 15.13 -17.26 16.41
C ARG A 292 15.11 -17.41 14.87
N LEU A 293 16.22 -17.07 14.22
CA LEU A 293 16.35 -17.06 12.77
C LEU A 293 17.33 -18.19 12.34
N THR A 294 16.92 -19.02 11.40
CA THR A 294 17.77 -20.06 10.81
C THR A 294 17.32 -20.30 9.38
N THR A 295 18.25 -20.53 8.48
CA THR A 295 17.96 -20.88 7.08
C THR A 295 19.16 -21.59 6.47
N PRO A 296 18.99 -22.72 5.78
CA PRO A 296 20.10 -23.40 5.13
C PRO A 296 20.57 -22.69 3.85
N ALA A 297 19.79 -21.77 3.29
CA ALA A 297 20.08 -21.18 1.99
C ALA A 297 20.89 -19.88 2.04
N LEU A 298 20.41 -18.86 2.74
CA LEU A 298 21.02 -17.53 2.72
C LEU A 298 21.14 -16.93 4.14
N ASP A 299 20.54 -15.76 4.38
CA ASP A 299 20.75 -14.98 5.59
C ASP A 299 19.62 -15.19 6.60
N GLY A 300 19.95 -15.12 7.87
CA GLY A 300 18.94 -15.03 8.93
C GLY A 300 18.10 -13.77 8.76
N ILE A 301 18.76 -12.61 8.63
CA ILE A 301 18.12 -11.35 8.22
C ILE A 301 18.95 -10.67 7.15
N ALA A 302 18.33 -10.27 6.05
CA ALA A 302 18.94 -9.49 4.99
C ALA A 302 18.24 -8.15 4.83
N VAL A 303 19.01 -7.06 4.86
CA VAL A 303 18.52 -5.70 4.58
C VAL A 303 19.15 -5.24 3.28
N THR A 304 18.35 -5.17 2.22
CA THR A 304 18.80 -4.80 0.87
C THR A 304 18.42 -3.37 0.49
N GLY A 305 17.57 -2.72 1.29
CA GLY A 305 17.17 -1.33 1.15
C GLY A 305 16.53 -0.81 2.43
N GLY A 306 16.42 0.52 2.53
CA GLY A 306 15.79 1.21 3.65
C GLY A 306 16.58 1.10 4.98
N ARG A 307 15.87 1.21 6.07
CA ARG A 307 16.41 1.19 7.43
C ARG A 307 15.85 0.03 8.23
N ALA A 308 16.72 -0.68 8.95
CA ALA A 308 16.31 -1.69 9.90
C ALA A 308 16.91 -1.41 11.28
N ALA A 309 16.21 -1.84 12.32
CA ALA A 309 16.78 -2.02 13.64
C ALA A 309 16.48 -3.44 14.13
N ALA A 310 17.42 -4.02 14.88
CA ALA A 310 17.27 -5.36 15.42
C ALA A 310 17.66 -5.40 16.89
N SER A 311 16.93 -6.20 17.69
CA SER A 311 17.22 -6.46 19.09
C SER A 311 16.74 -7.86 19.49
N ASN A 312 17.35 -8.46 20.51
CA ASN A 312 16.92 -9.74 21.08
C ASN A 312 16.71 -10.83 20.01
N LEU A 313 17.67 -10.98 19.10
CA LEU A 313 17.64 -12.02 18.08
C LEU A 313 18.52 -13.21 18.49
N ARG A 314 18.10 -14.39 18.07
CA ARG A 314 18.82 -15.64 18.24
C ARG A 314 19.06 -16.30 16.88
N PHE A 315 20.28 -16.75 16.63
CA PHE A 315 20.66 -17.30 15.35
C PHE A 315 20.98 -18.79 15.47
N GLY A 316 20.32 -19.60 14.62
CA GLY A 316 20.74 -20.93 14.24
C GLY A 316 21.66 -20.88 13.01
N ALA A 317 21.93 -22.02 12.40
CA ALA A 317 22.75 -22.11 11.19
C ALA A 317 22.12 -21.32 10.03
N CYS A 318 22.95 -20.58 9.28
CA CYS A 318 22.58 -19.85 8.07
C CYS A 318 23.55 -20.17 6.95
N GLY A 319 23.03 -20.27 5.72
CA GLY A 319 23.85 -20.62 4.55
C GLY A 319 24.87 -19.54 4.20
N ARG A 320 24.58 -18.27 4.49
CA ARG A 320 25.47 -17.15 4.21
C ARG A 320 25.79 -16.32 5.46
N TYR A 321 24.88 -15.47 5.91
CA TYR A 321 25.08 -14.58 7.07
C TYR A 321 23.99 -14.76 8.11
N HIS A 322 24.32 -14.57 9.38
CA HIS A 322 23.29 -14.36 10.38
C HIS A 322 22.59 -13.02 10.14
N ILE A 323 23.38 -11.97 9.87
CA ILE A 323 22.92 -10.62 9.58
C ILE A 323 23.64 -10.15 8.33
N GLY A 324 22.87 -9.86 7.28
CA GLY A 324 23.36 -9.35 5.99
C GLY A 324 22.83 -7.94 5.73
N THR A 325 23.70 -7.02 5.30
CA THR A 325 23.30 -5.75 4.70
C THR A 325 23.93 -5.65 3.32
N GLY A 326 23.14 -5.24 2.33
CA GLY A 326 23.61 -5.18 0.96
C GLY A 326 22.90 -4.12 0.14
N TYR A 327 23.59 -3.63 -0.91
CA TYR A 327 23.16 -2.59 -1.82
C TYR A 327 23.16 -1.16 -1.21
N SER A 328 23.31 -0.16 -2.07
CA SER A 328 23.52 1.22 -1.64
C SER A 328 22.30 1.75 -0.85
N GLY A 329 22.57 2.34 0.31
CA GLY A 329 21.55 2.99 1.14
C GLY A 329 20.89 2.10 2.19
N SER A 330 21.17 0.78 2.24
CA SER A 330 20.65 -0.06 3.32
C SER A 330 21.40 0.21 4.63
N THR A 331 20.64 0.33 5.70
CA THR A 331 21.20 0.52 7.06
C THR A 331 20.55 -0.45 8.03
N LEU A 332 21.37 -1.19 8.79
CA LEU A 332 20.90 -1.99 9.91
C LEU A 332 21.58 -1.57 11.20
N GLY A 333 20.79 -1.08 12.15
CA GLY A 333 21.23 -0.81 13.51
C GLY A 333 20.94 -1.98 14.43
N LEU A 334 21.94 -2.40 15.23
CA LEU A 334 21.70 -3.32 16.34
C LEU A 334 21.45 -2.51 17.60
N SER A 335 20.24 -2.61 18.15
CA SER A 335 19.86 -1.85 19.35
C SER A 335 20.04 -2.67 20.62
N GLN A 336 19.89 -2.01 21.76
CA GLN A 336 19.97 -2.63 23.08
C GLN A 336 19.20 -3.95 23.15
N GLY A 337 19.79 -4.96 23.75
CA GLY A 337 19.24 -6.32 23.87
C GLY A 337 20.33 -7.37 23.73
N THR A 338 19.95 -8.63 23.72
CA THR A 338 20.89 -9.74 23.62
C THR A 338 20.78 -10.42 22.26
N PHE A 339 21.90 -10.49 21.56
CA PHE A 339 22.04 -11.33 20.37
C PHE A 339 22.66 -12.66 20.80
N THR A 340 22.02 -13.76 20.43
CA THR A 340 22.48 -15.09 20.81
C THR A 340 22.84 -15.89 19.57
N VAL A 341 24.03 -16.49 19.56
CA VAL A 341 24.48 -17.45 18.53
C VAL A 341 24.47 -18.83 19.16
N GLU A 342 23.70 -19.75 18.58
CA GLU A 342 23.56 -21.12 19.07
C GLU A 342 24.82 -21.96 18.81
N SER A 343 24.99 -23.03 19.55
CA SER A 343 25.98 -24.07 19.20
C SER A 343 25.65 -24.65 17.83
N GLY A 344 26.64 -24.76 16.96
CA GLY A 344 26.46 -25.26 15.59
C GLY A 344 25.78 -24.27 14.64
N ALA A 345 25.53 -23.02 15.05
CA ALA A 345 24.98 -21.97 14.20
C ALA A 345 26.01 -21.45 13.18
N ASN A 346 26.50 -22.34 12.33
CA ASN A 346 27.52 -22.03 11.33
C ASN A 346 26.99 -21.11 10.24
N ALA A 347 27.87 -20.26 9.70
CA ALA A 347 27.58 -19.34 8.60
C ALA A 347 28.89 -18.95 7.89
N ILE A 348 28.79 -18.21 6.76
CA ILE A 348 29.97 -17.55 6.20
C ILE A 348 30.44 -16.45 7.12
N ALA A 349 29.51 -15.60 7.61
CA ALA A 349 29.83 -14.64 8.66
C ALA A 349 28.63 -14.43 9.63
N HIS A 350 28.95 -13.96 10.85
CA HIS A 350 27.90 -13.46 11.74
C HIS A 350 27.27 -12.18 11.17
N ILE A 351 28.13 -11.28 10.71
CA ILE A 351 27.69 -10.04 10.06
C ILE A 351 28.40 -9.90 8.72
N GLY A 352 27.61 -9.69 7.67
CA GLY A 352 28.12 -9.46 6.32
C GLY A 352 27.57 -8.13 5.77
N THR A 353 28.47 -7.23 5.32
CA THR A 353 28.08 -5.99 4.64
C THR A 353 28.66 -5.96 3.24
N ILE A 354 27.82 -5.69 2.23
CA ILE A 354 28.17 -5.75 0.82
C ILE A 354 27.62 -4.51 0.10
N LEU A 355 28.33 -4.02 -0.92
CA LEU A 355 27.85 -2.98 -1.84
C LEU A 355 27.36 -1.70 -1.13
N ALA A 356 28.22 -1.10 -0.31
CA ALA A 356 27.94 0.09 0.46
C ALA A 356 26.77 -0.02 1.46
N GLY A 357 26.42 -1.24 1.86
CA GLY A 357 25.56 -1.48 3.02
C GLY A 357 26.23 -1.01 4.29
N LEU A 358 25.45 -0.50 5.23
CA LEU A 358 25.93 0.01 6.50
C LEU A 358 25.30 -0.75 7.67
N SER A 359 26.11 -1.49 8.43
CA SER A 359 25.70 -2.03 9.72
C SER A 359 26.31 -1.18 10.81
N THR A 360 25.46 -0.42 11.51
CA THR A 360 25.92 0.49 12.56
C THR A 360 25.23 0.22 13.88
N PHE A 361 25.91 0.64 14.96
CA PHE A 361 25.19 1.06 16.15
C PHE A 361 24.91 2.55 16.01
N PRO A 362 23.68 3.03 16.28
CA PRO A 362 23.49 4.45 16.48
C PRO A 362 24.48 4.91 17.54
N ALA A 363 25.02 6.13 17.39
CA ALA A 363 25.95 6.72 18.35
C ALA A 363 25.29 6.79 19.73
N GLN A 364 25.52 5.78 20.57
CA GLN A 364 24.84 5.57 21.84
C GLN A 364 25.87 5.42 22.96
N THR A 365 25.42 5.69 24.14
CA THR A 365 26.24 5.45 25.33
C THR A 365 26.51 3.94 25.48
N PRO A 366 27.63 3.54 26.13
CA PRO A 366 27.95 2.11 26.32
C PRO A 366 26.81 1.26 26.94
N ALA A 367 25.93 1.88 27.74
CA ALA A 367 24.76 1.21 28.31
C ALA A 367 23.69 0.80 27.29
N GLN A 368 23.75 1.34 26.09
CA GLN A 368 22.79 1.06 25.00
C GLN A 368 23.34 0.07 23.97
N TRP A 369 24.60 -0.37 24.12
CA TRP A 369 25.16 -1.37 23.23
C TRP A 369 24.54 -2.74 23.47
N PRO A 370 24.33 -3.56 22.45
CA PRO A 370 23.82 -4.92 22.63
C PRO A 370 24.83 -5.81 23.30
N ALA A 371 24.34 -6.87 23.95
CA ALA A 371 25.15 -7.99 24.40
C ALA A 371 25.20 -9.08 23.31
N LEU A 372 26.32 -9.77 23.21
CA LEU A 372 26.47 -10.97 22.37
C LEU A 372 26.75 -12.18 23.25
N ASN A 373 25.97 -13.25 23.05
CA ASN A 373 26.12 -14.51 23.77
C ASN A 373 26.31 -15.68 22.78
N ILE A 374 27.42 -16.35 22.79
CA ILE A 374 27.77 -17.50 21.93
C ILE A 374 27.73 -18.78 22.77
N LEU A 375 26.67 -19.56 22.60
CA LEU A 375 26.34 -20.67 23.51
C LEU A 375 27.24 -21.90 23.37
N GLY A 376 27.93 -22.07 22.25
CA GLY A 376 28.80 -23.23 22.01
C GLY A 376 29.60 -23.12 20.71
N PRO A 377 30.28 -24.18 20.30
CA PRO A 377 31.11 -24.15 19.10
C PRO A 377 30.34 -23.67 17.85
N VAL A 378 30.91 -22.71 17.14
CA VAL A 378 30.40 -22.17 15.89
C VAL A 378 31.55 -21.87 14.94
N THR A 379 31.33 -22.10 13.63
CA THR A 379 32.32 -21.82 12.60
C THR A 379 31.80 -20.74 11.63
N PHE A 380 32.62 -19.70 11.45
CA PHE A 380 32.43 -18.72 10.40
C PHE A 380 33.52 -18.92 9.33
N SER A 381 33.14 -19.45 8.17
CA SER A 381 34.09 -19.84 7.12
C SER A 381 34.75 -18.64 6.44
N GLY A 382 34.08 -17.48 6.38
CA GLY A 382 34.62 -16.23 5.85
C GLY A 382 35.24 -15.36 6.94
N ALA A 383 34.48 -15.00 7.96
CA ALA A 383 34.94 -14.28 9.16
C ALA A 383 33.78 -14.08 10.15
N PHE A 384 34.06 -13.69 11.38
CA PHE A 384 33.00 -13.24 12.30
C PHE A 384 32.29 -11.99 11.75
N ILE A 385 33.07 -11.01 11.25
CA ILE A 385 32.55 -9.85 10.50
C ILE A 385 33.20 -9.81 9.13
N GLN A 386 32.39 -9.67 8.09
CA GLN A 386 32.86 -9.55 6.72
C GLN A 386 32.32 -8.29 6.05
N THR A 387 33.22 -7.46 5.47
CA THR A 387 32.85 -6.30 4.66
C THR A 387 33.45 -6.39 3.25
N ILE A 388 32.62 -6.17 2.24
CA ILE A 388 32.99 -6.30 0.84
C ILE A 388 32.45 -5.09 0.06
N GLN A 389 33.22 -4.59 -0.94
CA GLN A 389 32.74 -3.62 -1.90
C GLN A 389 32.11 -2.38 -1.26
N LEU A 390 32.90 -1.60 -0.53
CA LEU A 390 32.48 -0.40 0.18
C LEU A 390 31.49 -0.63 1.35
N GLY A 391 31.27 -1.87 1.74
CA GLY A 391 30.46 -2.17 2.93
C GLY A 391 31.13 -1.65 4.21
N ILE A 392 30.34 -1.14 5.13
CA ILE A 392 30.82 -0.65 6.42
C ILE A 392 30.13 -1.43 7.55
N ALA A 393 30.92 -2.01 8.44
CA ALA A 393 30.45 -2.60 9.69
C ALA A 393 31.09 -1.87 10.86
N GLN A 394 30.32 -1.01 11.51
CA GLN A 394 30.72 -0.33 12.73
C GLN A 394 30.07 -0.97 13.93
N MET A 395 30.83 -1.64 14.79
CA MET A 395 30.24 -2.51 15.81
C MET A 395 31.01 -2.53 17.13
N LYS A 396 30.25 -2.45 18.22
CA LYS A 396 30.72 -2.71 19.58
C LYS A 396 29.62 -3.36 20.41
N TYR A 397 29.98 -4.33 21.20
CA TYR A 397 29.09 -4.99 22.16
C TYR A 397 29.38 -4.51 23.57
N ALA A 398 28.38 -4.33 24.41
CA ALA A 398 28.54 -4.03 25.83
C ALA A 398 29.23 -5.18 26.53
N THR A 399 28.84 -6.41 26.19
CA THR A 399 29.45 -7.64 26.67
C THR A 399 29.48 -8.69 25.56
N MET A 400 30.53 -9.49 25.52
CA MET A 400 30.64 -10.68 24.70
C MET A 400 30.97 -11.89 25.55
N THR A 401 30.06 -12.90 25.53
CA THR A 401 30.32 -14.18 26.22
C THR A 401 30.50 -15.28 25.20
N GLY A 402 31.32 -16.30 25.53
CA GLY A 402 31.57 -17.43 24.65
C GLY A 402 32.43 -17.12 23.42
N ALA A 403 33.18 -16.04 23.39
CA ALA A 403 34.05 -15.67 22.27
C ALA A 403 35.04 -16.77 21.85
N ALA A 404 35.50 -17.59 22.81
CA ALA A 404 36.39 -18.73 22.56
C ALA A 404 35.71 -19.87 21.76
N ASN A 405 34.42 -19.89 21.67
CA ASN A 405 33.67 -20.88 20.89
C ASN A 405 33.72 -20.65 19.37
N VAL A 406 34.26 -19.51 18.90
CA VAL A 406 34.26 -19.15 17.50
C VAL A 406 35.51 -19.65 16.80
N THR A 407 35.28 -20.44 15.75
CA THR A 407 36.31 -20.88 14.78
C THR A 407 36.18 -20.06 13.51
N GLY A 408 37.32 -19.59 12.96
CA GLY A 408 37.42 -18.77 11.75
C GLY A 408 38.12 -17.45 11.98
N PRO A 409 38.29 -16.63 10.94
CA PRO A 409 38.91 -15.30 11.05
C PRO A 409 38.05 -14.33 11.88
N LYS A 410 38.70 -13.46 12.61
CA LYS A 410 38.02 -12.41 13.42
C LYS A 410 37.25 -11.43 12.55
N TYR A 411 37.86 -11.03 11.45
CA TYR A 411 37.24 -10.12 10.46
C TYR A 411 37.85 -10.34 9.08
N SER A 412 37.12 -9.90 8.06
CA SER A 412 37.60 -9.81 6.67
C SER A 412 37.08 -8.52 6.03
N ALA A 413 37.97 -7.69 5.51
CA ALA A 413 37.59 -6.49 4.78
C ALA A 413 38.28 -6.46 3.40
N SER A 414 37.50 -6.25 2.35
CA SER A 414 37.98 -6.20 0.97
C SER A 414 37.18 -5.22 0.10
N GLY A 415 37.75 -4.82 -1.07
CA GLY A 415 37.09 -3.90 -1.98
C GLY A 415 36.74 -2.56 -1.31
N ASN A 416 37.68 -1.97 -0.58
CA ASN A 416 37.50 -0.75 0.22
C ASN A 416 36.40 -0.86 1.30
N GLY A 417 36.07 -2.06 1.74
CA GLY A 417 35.18 -2.30 2.88
C GLY A 417 35.85 -1.87 4.20
N VAL A 418 35.06 -1.45 5.18
CA VAL A 418 35.57 -1.00 6.50
C VAL A 418 34.94 -1.83 7.60
N VAL A 419 35.77 -2.37 8.48
CA VAL A 419 35.38 -2.92 9.79
C VAL A 419 35.86 -1.95 10.86
N ASP A 420 34.93 -1.29 11.55
CA ASP A 420 35.21 -0.33 12.61
C ASP A 420 34.82 -0.95 13.98
N SER A 421 35.82 -1.17 14.84
CA SER A 421 35.63 -1.69 16.19
C SER A 421 35.41 -0.58 17.23
N ILE A 422 35.27 0.66 16.80
CA ILE A 422 35.19 1.85 17.69
C ILE A 422 36.39 1.88 18.66
N GLY A 423 37.59 1.74 18.06
CA GLY A 423 38.87 1.81 18.80
C GLY A 423 39.14 0.65 19.73
N SER A 424 38.48 -0.51 19.59
CA SER A 424 38.64 -1.66 20.49
C SER A 424 39.83 -2.57 20.12
N GLY A 425 40.52 -2.31 19.01
CA GLY A 425 41.73 -3.01 18.56
C GLY A 425 41.48 -4.31 17.79
N ALA A 426 42.50 -4.78 17.05
CA ALA A 426 42.39 -5.86 16.06
C ALA A 426 42.01 -7.24 16.64
N SER A 427 42.10 -7.42 17.96
CA SER A 427 41.71 -8.68 18.65
C SER A 427 40.30 -8.66 19.23
N TYR A 428 39.56 -7.58 19.01
CA TYR A 428 38.26 -7.36 19.63
C TYR A 428 37.19 -8.40 19.24
N PHE A 429 37.05 -8.68 17.94
CA PHE A 429 36.04 -9.63 17.47
C PHE A 429 36.47 -11.09 17.75
N PRO A 430 35.49 -11.97 18.05
CA PRO A 430 35.77 -13.37 18.26
C PRO A 430 36.24 -14.08 16.99
N GLY A 431 37.09 -15.06 17.13
CA GLY A 431 37.63 -15.86 16.04
C GLY A 431 38.95 -16.52 16.44
N SER A 432 39.22 -17.68 15.86
CA SER A 432 40.42 -18.49 16.15
C SER A 432 41.65 -18.05 15.35
N THR A 433 41.48 -17.28 14.28
CA THR A 433 42.56 -16.78 13.44
C THR A 433 42.50 -15.26 13.29
N ALA A 434 43.65 -14.66 12.92
CA ALA A 434 43.74 -13.22 12.69
C ALA A 434 42.77 -12.79 11.57
N GLY A 435 42.36 -11.50 11.62
CA GLY A 435 41.60 -10.91 10.56
C GLY A 435 42.42 -10.71 9.28
N ALA A 436 41.74 -10.58 8.14
CA ALA A 436 42.35 -10.39 6.82
C ALA A 436 41.88 -9.08 6.18
N LEU A 437 42.81 -8.38 5.52
CA LEU A 437 42.56 -7.17 4.73
C LEU A 437 43.06 -7.39 3.30
N ALA A 438 42.23 -7.02 2.32
CA ALA A 438 42.57 -7.12 0.91
C ALA A 438 41.97 -5.98 0.11
N THR A 439 42.56 -5.65 -1.03
CA THR A 439 42.00 -4.69 -2.01
C THR A 439 41.48 -3.38 -1.40
N GLY A 440 42.30 -2.73 -0.55
CA GLY A 440 41.94 -1.46 0.11
C GLY A 440 41.00 -1.60 1.32
N GLY A 441 40.67 -2.81 1.76
CA GLY A 441 39.91 -3.04 2.99
C GLY A 441 40.60 -2.47 4.21
N GLN A 442 39.83 -1.98 5.18
CA GLN A 442 40.34 -1.34 6.40
C GLN A 442 39.74 -1.96 7.67
N TYR A 443 40.55 -1.98 8.71
CA TYR A 443 40.13 -2.22 10.09
C TYR A 443 40.53 -1.03 10.94
N VAL A 444 39.59 -0.41 11.66
CA VAL A 444 39.80 0.79 12.49
C VAL A 444 39.21 0.64 13.89
#